data_cf594811a392e9ae82c7bdba73c37283
#
_entry.id   cf594811a392e9ae82c7bdba73c37283
#
_cell.length_a   1.000
_cell.length_b   1.000
_cell.length_c   1.000
_cell.angle_alpha   90.00
_cell.angle_beta   90.00
_cell.angle_gamma   90.00
#
_symmetry.space_group_name_H-M   'P 1'
#
loop_
_entity.id
_entity.type
_entity.pdbx_description
1 polymer ?
#
loop_
_entity_poly.entity_id
_entity_poly.type
_entity_poly.pdbx_seq_one_letter_code
_entity_poly.pdbx_strand_id
1 'polypeptide(L)'
;MTIRWQAAAPALVLVLLAACDAPVEPVETPSEMRFSEKPPIALNVARVEIEKMDTGERVDHEVLAKFAVPPDEAMRQWARDRLQAGGGGTGRFTILTASVEEEKQPPAKGAVGWVGPAPGGRYTITVEGRLEILGEGGQRGMTAAKVARAKTLEGGLTADERTRALYDLTLATMTAFDEQMERGIRRHLNPWVF
;
A
#
# COMPACT_ATOMS: atom_id res chain seq x y z
N MET A 1 -66.62 63.64 1.14
CA MET A 1 -65.88 62.92 0.04
C MET A 1 -64.52 62.69 0.57
N THR A 2 -64.34 61.54 1.21
CA THR A 2 -63.13 61.21 1.98
C THR A 2 -62.41 60.03 1.28
N ILE A 3 -61.27 60.32 0.70
CA ILE A 3 -60.40 59.31 0.01
C ILE A 3 -59.50 58.71 1.04
N ARG A 4 -59.64 57.36 1.24
CA ARG A 4 -58.79 56.57 2.10
C ARG A 4 -57.61 55.98 1.25
N TRP A 5 -56.41 56.39 1.55
CA TRP A 5 -55.22 55.82 1.02
C TRP A 5 -54.84 54.50 1.83
N GLN A 6 -54.82 53.40 1.14
CA GLN A 6 -54.29 52.18 1.68
C GLN A 6 -52.80 52.10 1.36
N ALA A 7 -51.98 52.04 2.39
CA ALA A 7 -50.56 51.83 2.28
C ALA A 7 -50.28 50.30 2.12
N ALA A 8 -49.75 49.90 0.99
CA ALA A 8 -49.27 48.57 0.79
C ALA A 8 -47.81 48.48 1.26
N ALA A 9 -47.52 47.62 2.27
CA ALA A 9 -46.17 47.30 2.73
C ALA A 9 -45.61 46.17 1.89
N PRO A 10 -44.38 46.26 1.35
CA PRO A 10 -43.73 45.11 0.70
C PRO A 10 -43.15 44.18 1.76
N ALA A 11 -43.58 42.91 1.76
CA ALA A 11 -42.99 41.84 2.54
C ALA A 11 -41.64 41.45 1.94
N LEU A 12 -40.55 41.73 2.66
CA LEU A 12 -39.19 41.31 2.33
C LEU A 12 -39.05 39.85 2.72
N VAL A 13 -39.07 38.94 1.74
CA VAL A 13 -38.76 37.50 1.93
C VAL A 13 -37.26 37.31 1.99
N LEU A 14 -36.75 37.09 3.20
CA LEU A 14 -35.34 36.73 3.45
C LEU A 14 -35.19 35.23 3.17
N VAL A 15 -34.64 34.87 2.03
CA VAL A 15 -34.25 33.49 1.72
C VAL A 15 -32.90 33.20 2.41
N LEU A 16 -32.93 32.49 3.53
CA LEU A 16 -31.75 31.91 4.20
C LEU A 16 -31.26 30.73 3.39
N LEU A 17 -30.21 30.93 2.60
CA LEU A 17 -29.40 29.84 2.02
C LEU A 17 -28.63 29.16 3.16
N ALA A 18 -29.17 28.07 3.70
CA ALA A 18 -28.41 27.15 4.54
C ALA A 18 -27.45 26.39 3.63
N ALA A 19 -26.19 26.83 3.58
CA ALA A 19 -25.11 26.03 3.04
C ALA A 19 -24.93 24.82 3.99
N CYS A 20 -25.38 23.64 3.57
CA CYS A 20 -25.01 22.39 4.22
C CYS A 20 -23.54 22.11 3.89
N ASP A 21 -22.62 22.55 4.76
CA ASP A 21 -21.30 21.94 4.83
C ASP A 21 -21.51 20.49 5.33
N ALA A 22 -21.56 19.56 4.39
CA ALA A 22 -21.50 18.15 4.75
C ALA A 22 -20.11 17.89 5.36
N PRO A 23 -20.02 17.34 6.57
CA PRO A 23 -18.74 16.97 7.15
C PRO A 23 -18.07 15.97 6.20
N VAL A 24 -16.88 16.31 5.68
CA VAL A 24 -16.05 15.38 4.96
C VAL A 24 -15.59 14.36 5.99
N GLU A 25 -16.15 13.15 5.96
CA GLU A 25 -15.69 12.06 6.81
C GLU A 25 -14.21 11.81 6.50
N PRO A 26 -13.33 11.76 7.53
CA PRO A 26 -11.94 11.41 7.33
C PRO A 26 -11.88 10.01 6.73
N VAL A 27 -11.35 9.88 5.53
CA VAL A 27 -11.13 8.56 4.92
C VAL A 27 -9.96 7.92 5.63
N GLU A 28 -10.25 7.06 6.60
CA GLU A 28 -9.23 6.34 7.35
C GLU A 28 -8.36 5.51 6.41
N THR A 29 -7.03 5.62 6.56
CA THR A 29 -6.11 4.74 5.85
C THR A 29 -6.19 3.34 6.48
N PRO A 30 -6.46 2.28 5.69
CA PRO A 30 -6.54 0.94 6.24
C PRO A 30 -5.24 0.55 6.95
N SER A 31 -5.35 -0.01 8.15
CA SER A 31 -4.21 -0.55 8.91
C SER A 31 -3.80 -1.95 8.44
N GLU A 32 -4.54 -2.54 7.52
CA GLU A 32 -4.31 -3.88 6.98
C GLU A 32 -4.45 -3.87 5.46
N MET A 33 -3.59 -4.63 4.78
CA MET A 33 -3.63 -4.80 3.33
C MET A 33 -4.06 -6.24 3.01
N ARG A 34 -5.09 -6.40 2.17
CA ARG A 34 -5.61 -7.71 1.76
C ARG A 34 -5.39 -7.96 0.28
N PHE A 35 -5.10 -9.23 -0.06
CA PHE A 35 -4.87 -9.66 -1.43
C PHE A 35 -5.88 -10.74 -1.87
N SER A 36 -7.02 -10.80 -1.21
CA SER A 36 -8.08 -11.78 -1.45
C SER A 36 -9.02 -11.44 -2.62
N GLU A 37 -8.82 -10.32 -3.31
CA GLU A 37 -9.59 -9.97 -4.51
C GLU A 37 -9.37 -10.96 -5.66
N LYS A 38 -8.18 -11.56 -5.74
CA LYS A 38 -7.88 -12.66 -6.65
C LYS A 38 -7.97 -14.00 -5.92
N PRO A 39 -8.40 -15.07 -6.62
CA PRO A 39 -8.41 -16.39 -6.03
C PRO A 39 -7.01 -16.81 -5.60
N PRO A 40 -6.87 -17.57 -4.50
CA PRO A 40 -5.57 -18.07 -4.07
C PRO A 40 -4.97 -19.02 -5.11
N ILE A 41 -3.65 -19.10 -5.12
CA ILE A 41 -2.88 -20.02 -5.95
C ILE A 41 -2.77 -21.34 -5.17
N ALA A 42 -3.53 -22.35 -5.60
CA ALA A 42 -3.51 -23.66 -4.97
C ALA A 42 -2.22 -24.41 -5.36
N LEU A 43 -1.40 -24.73 -4.36
CA LEU A 43 -0.14 -25.42 -4.52
C LEU A 43 -0.22 -26.87 -4.01
N ASN A 44 0.36 -27.80 -4.76
CA ASN A 44 0.49 -29.20 -4.35
C ASN A 44 1.62 -29.34 -3.30
N VAL A 45 1.41 -28.76 -2.13
CA VAL A 45 2.28 -28.82 -0.94
C VAL A 45 1.43 -29.02 0.31
N ALA A 46 1.96 -29.66 1.34
CA ALA A 46 1.26 -29.85 2.61
C ALA A 46 1.20 -28.56 3.45
N ARG A 47 2.18 -27.69 3.28
CA ARG A 47 2.26 -26.38 3.95
C ARG A 47 3.09 -25.40 3.17
N VAL A 48 2.88 -24.11 3.42
CA VAL A 48 3.75 -23.01 2.96
C VAL A 48 4.37 -22.34 4.18
N GLU A 49 5.68 -22.43 4.28
CA GLU A 49 6.48 -21.77 5.31
C GLU A 49 6.79 -20.34 4.81
N ILE A 50 6.59 -19.32 5.67
CA ILE A 50 6.84 -17.92 5.34
C ILE A 50 8.00 -17.44 6.21
N GLU A 51 9.12 -17.11 5.57
CA GLU A 51 10.35 -16.69 6.22
C GLU A 51 10.79 -15.31 5.70
N LYS A 52 11.53 -14.57 6.52
CA LYS A 52 12.26 -13.37 6.11
C LYS A 52 13.75 -13.66 6.25
N MET A 53 14.48 -13.40 5.17
CA MET A 53 15.95 -13.48 5.22
C MET A 53 16.47 -12.31 6.06
N ASP A 54 17.33 -12.61 7.02
CA ASP A 54 18.12 -11.58 7.69
C ASP A 54 19.28 -11.19 6.77
N THR A 55 19.16 -10.04 6.13
CA THR A 55 20.20 -9.51 5.23
C THR A 55 21.23 -8.65 5.96
N GLY A 56 21.06 -8.44 7.28
CA GLY A 56 21.88 -7.50 8.04
C GLY A 56 21.72 -6.04 7.59
N GLU A 57 20.78 -5.76 6.69
CA GLU A 57 20.49 -4.43 6.20
C GLU A 57 19.93 -3.55 7.33
N ARG A 58 20.47 -2.36 7.46
CA ARG A 58 20.02 -1.44 8.50
C ARG A 58 18.64 -0.91 8.15
N VAL A 59 17.66 -1.30 8.94
CA VAL A 59 16.28 -0.84 8.82
C VAL A 59 16.16 0.56 9.41
N ASP A 60 15.72 1.52 8.61
CA ASP A 60 15.37 2.86 9.13
C ASP A 60 13.96 2.81 9.74
N HIS A 61 13.91 2.58 11.06
CA HIS A 61 12.66 2.49 11.81
C HIS A 61 11.85 3.78 11.76
N GLU A 62 12.50 4.95 11.64
CA GLU A 62 11.82 6.24 11.54
C GLU A 62 11.07 6.36 10.22
N VAL A 63 11.68 5.89 9.13
CA VAL A 63 11.02 5.87 7.82
C VAL A 63 9.88 4.86 7.80
N LEU A 64 10.09 3.65 8.35
CA LEU A 64 9.04 2.62 8.39
C LEU A 64 7.83 3.03 9.24
N ALA A 65 8.03 3.78 10.31
CA ALA A 65 6.93 4.27 11.16
C ALA A 65 5.94 5.22 10.42
N LYS A 66 6.31 5.72 9.24
CA LYS A 66 5.43 6.53 8.38
C LYS A 66 4.43 5.68 7.58
N PHE A 67 4.64 4.38 7.51
CA PHE A 67 3.81 3.45 6.75
C PHE A 67 2.74 2.82 7.61
N ALA A 68 1.47 2.92 7.21
CA ALA A 68 0.38 2.21 7.87
C ALA A 68 0.55 0.69 7.77
N VAL A 69 1.06 0.22 6.63
CA VAL A 69 1.43 -1.19 6.40
C VAL A 69 2.85 -1.23 5.84
N PRO A 70 3.85 -1.64 6.64
CA PRO A 70 5.22 -1.82 6.17
C PRO A 70 5.32 -2.86 5.06
N PRO A 71 6.26 -2.71 4.10
CA PRO A 71 6.37 -3.62 2.95
C PRO A 71 6.58 -5.09 3.32
N ASP A 72 7.32 -5.40 4.39
CA ASP A 72 7.53 -6.78 4.83
C ASP A 72 6.24 -7.42 5.40
N GLU A 73 5.43 -6.66 6.12
CA GLU A 73 4.12 -7.14 6.57
C GLU A 73 3.16 -7.32 5.38
N ALA A 74 3.17 -6.40 4.41
CA ALA A 74 2.40 -6.55 3.18
C ALA A 74 2.79 -7.83 2.41
N MET A 75 4.08 -8.17 2.34
CA MET A 75 4.56 -9.42 1.72
C MET A 75 4.14 -10.67 2.48
N ARG A 76 4.18 -10.64 3.83
CA ARG A 76 3.67 -11.76 4.66
C ARG A 76 2.17 -11.95 4.44
N GLN A 77 1.41 -10.86 4.42
CA GLN A 77 -0.03 -10.92 4.19
C GLN A 77 -0.34 -11.41 2.78
N TRP A 78 0.40 -10.95 1.77
CA TRP A 78 0.28 -11.46 0.42
C TRP A 78 0.48 -12.98 0.37
N ALA A 79 1.52 -13.50 1.03
CA ALA A 79 1.80 -14.94 1.03
C ALA A 79 0.67 -15.74 1.72
N ARG A 80 0.12 -15.25 2.82
CA ARG A 80 -1.03 -15.87 3.51
C ARG A 80 -2.30 -15.88 2.66
N ASP A 81 -2.57 -14.78 1.94
CA ASP A 81 -3.80 -14.65 1.16
C ASP A 81 -3.73 -15.38 -0.19
N ARG A 82 -2.51 -15.43 -0.81
CA ARG A 82 -2.36 -15.90 -2.19
C ARG A 82 -1.84 -17.34 -2.30
N LEU A 83 -1.10 -17.86 -1.34
CA LEU A 83 -0.50 -19.18 -1.42
C LEU A 83 -1.27 -20.18 -0.56
N GLN A 84 -2.01 -21.07 -1.19
CA GLN A 84 -2.82 -22.08 -0.51
C GLN A 84 -2.19 -23.46 -0.66
N ALA A 85 -1.95 -24.14 0.47
CA ALA A 85 -1.52 -25.53 0.50
C ALA A 85 -2.69 -26.50 0.29
N GLY A 86 -2.49 -27.56 -0.50
CA GLY A 86 -3.54 -28.54 -0.81
C GLY A 86 -3.02 -29.89 -1.28
N GLY A 87 -1.80 -30.27 -0.92
CA GLY A 87 -1.19 -31.53 -1.38
C GLY A 87 -0.07 -32.02 -0.47
N GLY A 88 0.97 -32.61 -1.06
CA GLY A 88 2.15 -33.15 -0.37
C GLY A 88 3.41 -32.34 -0.63
N GLY A 89 4.46 -32.56 0.18
CA GLY A 89 5.71 -31.81 0.08
C GLY A 89 5.70 -30.52 0.88
N THR A 90 6.62 -29.61 0.58
CA THR A 90 6.78 -28.33 1.34
C THR A 90 7.00 -27.17 0.37
N GLY A 91 6.23 -26.09 0.55
CA GLY A 91 6.48 -24.80 -0.04
C GLY A 91 7.18 -23.88 0.95
N ARG A 92 8.12 -23.06 0.48
CA ARG A 92 8.77 -22.03 1.28
C ARG A 92 8.76 -20.72 0.54
N PHE A 93 8.13 -19.74 1.12
CA PHE A 93 8.17 -18.36 0.64
C PHE A 93 9.15 -17.56 1.49
N THR A 94 10.23 -17.10 0.87
CA THR A 94 11.26 -16.31 1.55
C THR A 94 11.19 -14.87 1.07
N ILE A 95 10.98 -13.92 1.99
CA ILE A 95 11.14 -12.48 1.75
C ILE A 95 12.64 -12.19 1.74
N LEU A 96 13.18 -11.88 0.56
CA LEU A 96 14.60 -11.58 0.37
C LEU A 96 14.90 -10.10 0.62
N THR A 97 14.01 -9.21 0.16
CA THR A 97 14.12 -7.77 0.35
C THR A 97 12.73 -7.20 0.61
N ALA A 98 12.62 -6.29 1.56
CA ALA A 98 11.45 -5.46 1.82
C ALA A 98 11.95 -4.15 2.41
N SER A 99 12.52 -3.29 1.55
CA SER A 99 13.18 -2.05 1.94
C SER A 99 12.42 -0.81 1.51
N VAL A 100 12.63 0.26 2.26
CA VAL A 100 12.15 1.60 1.96
C VAL A 100 13.33 2.55 2.03
N GLU A 101 13.51 3.34 0.99
CA GLU A 101 14.47 4.43 0.93
C GLU A 101 13.72 5.77 0.85
N GLU A 102 14.13 6.74 1.67
CA GLU A 102 13.63 8.12 1.63
C GLU A 102 14.74 9.06 1.22
N GLU A 103 14.62 9.66 0.05
CA GLU A 103 15.46 10.78 -0.39
C GLU A 103 14.74 12.10 -0.04
N LYS A 104 15.22 12.80 0.98
CA LYS A 104 14.65 14.10 1.38
C LYS A 104 14.97 15.14 0.30
N GLN A 105 13.96 15.87 -0.15
CA GLN A 105 14.21 17.01 -1.05
C GLN A 105 14.85 18.16 -0.26
N PRO A 106 15.93 18.75 -0.76
CA PRO A 106 16.51 19.93 -0.13
C PRO A 106 15.48 21.07 -0.15
N PRO A 107 15.42 21.92 0.89
CA PRO A 107 14.58 23.10 0.87
C PRO A 107 14.96 23.99 -0.33
N ALA A 108 13.98 24.70 -0.90
CA ALA A 108 14.22 25.58 -2.04
C ALA A 108 15.38 26.54 -1.72
N LYS A 109 16.31 26.70 -2.69
CA LYS A 109 17.48 27.59 -2.54
C LYS A 109 17.02 29.00 -2.16
N GLY A 110 17.49 29.51 -1.01
CA GLY A 110 17.18 30.86 -0.51
C GLY A 110 16.36 30.91 0.77
N ALA A 111 15.88 29.80 1.29
CA ALA A 111 15.12 29.74 2.55
C ALA A 111 16.06 29.72 3.78
N VAL A 112 16.69 30.86 4.08
CA VAL A 112 17.36 31.06 5.37
C VAL A 112 16.27 31.25 6.42
N GLY A 113 16.15 30.29 7.36
CA GLY A 113 15.13 30.36 8.41
C GLY A 113 13.74 29.87 7.97
N TRP A 114 13.67 28.79 7.16
CA TRP A 114 12.41 28.22 6.71
C TRP A 114 11.47 27.87 7.87
N VAL A 115 10.38 28.61 8.00
CA VAL A 115 9.25 28.36 8.89
C VAL A 115 8.07 27.94 8.00
N GLY A 116 8.26 26.89 7.19
CA GLY A 116 7.26 26.41 6.27
C GLY A 116 6.92 24.94 6.49
N PRO A 117 5.98 24.38 5.71
CA PRO A 117 5.62 22.96 5.82
C PRO A 117 6.85 22.07 5.58
N ALA A 118 6.84 20.87 6.17
CA ALA A 118 7.92 19.90 6.05
C ALA A 118 8.32 19.70 4.57
N PRO A 119 9.61 19.61 4.26
CA PRO A 119 10.06 19.39 2.88
C PRO A 119 9.48 18.09 2.32
N GLY A 120 9.27 18.05 1.01
CA GLY A 120 8.89 16.83 0.30
C GLY A 120 10.00 15.80 0.31
N GLY A 121 9.71 14.60 -0.19
CA GLY A 121 10.68 13.51 -0.30
C GLY A 121 10.28 12.52 -1.38
N ARG A 122 11.28 11.81 -1.92
CA ARG A 122 11.07 10.68 -2.80
C ARG A 122 11.19 9.40 -1.99
N TYR A 123 10.13 8.60 -2.01
CA TYR A 123 10.08 7.30 -1.36
C TYR A 123 10.21 6.21 -2.42
N THR A 124 11.13 5.27 -2.20
CA THR A 124 11.32 4.09 -3.04
C THR A 124 11.09 2.85 -2.21
N ILE A 125 10.13 2.01 -2.62
CA ILE A 125 9.88 0.70 -2.03
C ILE A 125 10.48 -0.35 -2.94
N THR A 126 11.30 -1.26 -2.39
CA THR A 126 11.79 -2.44 -3.08
C THR A 126 11.34 -3.68 -2.33
N VAL A 127 10.66 -4.58 -3.04
CA VAL A 127 10.25 -5.90 -2.52
C VAL A 127 10.82 -6.99 -3.41
N GLU A 128 11.35 -8.05 -2.79
CA GLU A 128 11.84 -9.25 -3.48
C GLU A 128 11.46 -10.48 -2.67
N GLY A 129 10.82 -11.45 -3.34
CA GLY A 129 10.40 -12.69 -2.73
C GLY A 129 10.71 -13.90 -3.62
N ARG A 130 10.95 -15.04 -2.98
CA ARG A 130 11.24 -16.32 -3.63
C ARG A 130 10.31 -17.38 -3.09
N LEU A 131 9.70 -18.15 -3.99
CA LEU A 131 8.94 -19.36 -3.65
C LEU A 131 9.73 -20.58 -4.12
N GLU A 132 10.03 -21.48 -3.19
CA GLU A 132 10.65 -22.77 -3.43
C GLU A 132 9.66 -23.89 -3.09
N ILE A 133 9.61 -24.93 -3.91
CA ILE A 133 8.81 -26.13 -3.64
C ILE A 133 9.74 -27.34 -3.63
N LEU A 134 9.60 -28.15 -2.59
CA LEU A 134 10.15 -29.48 -2.48
C LEU A 134 8.98 -30.47 -2.51
N GLY A 135 8.80 -31.15 -3.64
CA GLY A 135 7.79 -32.19 -3.82
C GLY A 135 8.12 -33.47 -3.01
N GLU A 136 7.10 -34.30 -2.77
CA GLU A 136 7.25 -35.58 -2.02
C GLU A 136 8.29 -36.51 -2.63
N GLY A 137 8.44 -36.54 -3.96
CA GLY A 137 9.42 -37.32 -4.67
C GLY A 137 10.81 -36.68 -4.76
N GLY A 138 11.09 -35.61 -4.01
CA GLY A 138 12.38 -34.93 -4.01
C GLY A 138 12.59 -33.94 -5.17
N GLN A 139 11.59 -33.77 -6.06
CA GLN A 139 11.65 -32.77 -7.12
C GLN A 139 11.62 -31.37 -6.52
N ARG A 140 12.37 -30.46 -7.15
CA ARG A 140 12.46 -29.07 -6.70
C ARG A 140 12.06 -28.11 -7.80
N GLY A 141 11.35 -27.08 -7.42
CA GLY A 141 11.03 -25.94 -8.27
C GLY A 141 11.22 -24.63 -7.52
N MET A 142 11.52 -23.57 -8.26
CA MET A 142 11.74 -22.25 -7.69
C MET A 142 11.28 -21.16 -8.66
N THR A 143 10.72 -20.09 -8.09
CA THR A 143 10.49 -18.82 -8.79
C THR A 143 10.75 -17.66 -7.86
N ALA A 144 11.07 -16.50 -8.42
CA ALA A 144 11.26 -15.26 -7.67
C ALA A 144 10.66 -14.07 -8.42
N ALA A 145 10.31 -13.05 -7.67
CA ALA A 145 9.88 -11.77 -8.21
C ALA A 145 10.54 -10.63 -7.43
N LYS A 146 10.93 -9.58 -8.17
CA LYS A 146 11.49 -8.34 -7.60
C LYS A 146 10.80 -7.15 -8.23
N VAL A 147 10.31 -6.24 -7.40
CA VAL A 147 9.66 -5.00 -7.85
C VAL A 147 10.19 -3.84 -7.03
N ALA A 148 10.51 -2.75 -7.72
CA ALA A 148 10.79 -1.46 -7.11
C ALA A 148 9.83 -0.40 -7.68
N ARG A 149 9.25 0.42 -6.81
CA ARG A 149 8.43 1.58 -7.19
C ARG A 149 8.80 2.78 -6.34
N ALA A 150 8.71 3.95 -6.96
CA ALA A 150 8.98 5.20 -6.27
C ALA A 150 7.83 6.19 -6.47
N LYS A 151 7.63 7.04 -5.47
CA LYS A 151 6.68 8.17 -5.50
C LYS A 151 7.33 9.37 -4.83
N THR A 152 7.27 10.52 -5.49
CA THR A 152 7.65 11.79 -4.89
C THR A 152 6.43 12.38 -4.20
N LEU A 153 6.56 12.71 -2.93
CA LEU A 153 5.57 13.43 -2.16
C LEU A 153 6.00 14.89 -2.02
N GLU A 154 5.08 15.79 -2.27
CA GLU A 154 5.31 17.21 -2.11
C GLU A 154 5.43 17.60 -0.64
N GLY A 155 6.06 18.74 -0.37
CA GLY A 155 6.08 19.33 0.96
C GLY A 155 4.68 19.85 1.33
N GLY A 156 4.41 19.91 2.66
CA GLY A 156 3.16 20.46 3.16
C GLY A 156 1.99 19.49 3.30
N LEU A 157 2.17 18.22 2.94
CA LEU A 157 1.17 17.19 3.21
C LEU A 157 0.98 17.02 4.72
N THR A 158 -0.26 16.87 5.16
CA THR A 158 -0.60 16.42 6.51
C THR A 158 -0.05 15.01 6.76
N ALA A 159 0.01 14.58 8.02
CA ALA A 159 0.44 13.25 8.39
C ALA A 159 -0.44 12.17 7.72
N ASP A 160 -1.76 12.38 7.72
CA ASP A 160 -2.73 11.43 7.15
C ASP A 160 -2.61 11.33 5.63
N GLU A 161 -2.47 12.47 4.93
CA GLU A 161 -2.26 12.47 3.48
C GLU A 161 -0.96 11.76 3.09
N ARG A 162 0.10 11.96 3.86
CA ARG A 162 1.39 11.26 3.69
C ARG A 162 1.24 9.76 3.91
N THR A 163 0.63 9.35 5.01
CA THR A 163 0.40 7.94 5.35
C THR A 163 -0.42 7.26 4.27
N ARG A 164 -1.48 7.92 3.79
CA ARG A 164 -2.29 7.40 2.69
C ARG A 164 -1.50 7.28 1.39
N ALA A 165 -0.72 8.29 1.02
CA ALA A 165 0.09 8.25 -0.19
C ALA A 165 1.16 7.14 -0.16
N LEU A 166 1.70 6.82 1.03
CA LEU A 166 2.64 5.72 1.24
C LEU A 166 1.93 4.36 1.23
N TYR A 167 0.71 4.27 1.78
CA TYR A 167 -0.14 3.08 1.65
C TYR A 167 -0.42 2.76 0.18
N ASP A 168 -0.82 3.75 -0.62
CA ASP A 168 -1.08 3.60 -2.05
C ASP A 168 0.18 3.14 -2.81
N LEU A 169 1.36 3.66 -2.43
CA LEU A 169 2.64 3.23 -3.02
C LEU A 169 2.95 1.77 -2.67
N THR A 170 2.70 1.35 -1.42
CA THR A 170 2.86 -0.05 -1.00
C THR A 170 1.91 -0.94 -1.78
N LEU A 171 0.63 -0.57 -1.87
CA LEU A 171 -0.39 -1.33 -2.61
C LEU A 171 -0.01 -1.49 -4.10
N ALA A 172 0.40 -0.41 -4.76
CA ALA A 172 0.82 -0.45 -6.15
C ALA A 172 2.07 -1.32 -6.37
N THR A 173 3.00 -1.31 -5.40
CA THR A 173 4.19 -2.16 -5.44
C THR A 173 3.82 -3.63 -5.28
N MET A 174 2.95 -3.95 -4.32
CA MET A 174 2.49 -5.31 -4.06
C MET A 174 1.60 -5.86 -5.17
N THR A 175 0.78 -5.04 -5.82
CA THR A 175 0.00 -5.43 -7.00
C THR A 175 0.92 -5.88 -8.14
N ALA A 176 1.98 -5.12 -8.41
CA ALA A 176 2.95 -5.50 -9.43
C ALA A 176 3.76 -6.74 -9.04
N PHE A 177 4.07 -6.91 -7.74
CA PHE A 177 4.71 -8.10 -7.20
C PHE A 177 3.83 -9.34 -7.38
N ASP A 178 2.53 -9.25 -7.02
CA ASP A 178 1.56 -10.33 -7.21
C ASP A 178 1.51 -10.80 -8.65
N GLU A 179 1.37 -9.88 -9.60
CA GLU A 179 1.33 -10.20 -11.02
C GLU A 179 2.61 -10.90 -11.51
N GLN A 180 3.78 -10.41 -11.08
CA GLN A 180 5.06 -10.99 -11.47
C GLN A 180 5.26 -12.38 -10.86
N MET A 181 4.94 -12.53 -9.59
CA MET A 181 5.08 -13.79 -8.87
C MET A 181 4.09 -14.83 -9.42
N GLU A 182 2.83 -14.48 -9.66
CA GLU A 182 1.85 -15.39 -10.25
C GLU A 182 2.29 -15.87 -11.65
N ARG A 183 2.78 -14.97 -12.51
CA ARG A 183 3.35 -15.37 -13.81
C ARG A 183 4.54 -16.32 -13.65
N GLY A 184 5.41 -16.06 -12.68
CA GLY A 184 6.56 -16.93 -12.38
C GLY A 184 6.14 -18.31 -11.89
N ILE A 185 5.16 -18.39 -10.99
CA ILE A 185 4.60 -19.64 -10.46
C ILE A 185 4.01 -20.46 -11.61
N ARG A 186 3.14 -19.87 -12.44
CA ARG A 186 2.52 -20.57 -13.57
C ARG A 186 3.54 -21.06 -14.61
N ARG A 187 4.65 -20.35 -14.79
CA ARG A 187 5.68 -20.70 -15.77
C ARG A 187 6.65 -21.77 -15.25
N HIS A 188 7.08 -21.63 -14.00
CA HIS A 188 8.20 -22.42 -13.46
C HIS A 188 7.79 -23.48 -12.44
N LEU A 189 6.60 -23.32 -11.84
CA LEU A 189 6.07 -24.22 -10.81
C LEU A 189 4.78 -24.92 -11.25
N ASN A 190 4.46 -24.89 -12.56
CA ASN A 190 3.25 -25.51 -13.11
C ASN A 190 2.99 -26.96 -12.64
N PRO A 191 4.00 -27.84 -12.48
CA PRO A 191 3.78 -29.19 -11.98
C PRO A 191 3.22 -29.27 -10.54
N TRP A 192 3.30 -28.18 -9.79
CA TRP A 192 2.82 -28.08 -8.41
C TRP A 192 1.63 -27.12 -8.24
N VAL A 193 0.99 -26.71 -9.31
CA VAL A 193 -0.21 -25.84 -9.28
C VAL A 193 -1.41 -26.64 -9.72
N PHE A 194 -2.53 -26.53 -8.98
CA PHE A 194 -3.83 -27.15 -9.33
C PHE A 194 -4.64 -26.28 -10.30
#